data_caa0b9ea076dc28a32a870685803eb75
#
_entry.id   caa0b9ea076dc28a32a870685803eb75
#
_cell.length_a   1.000
_cell.length_b   1.000
_cell.length_c   1.000
_cell.angle_alpha   90.00
_cell.angle_beta   90.00
_cell.angle_gamma   90.00
#
_symmetry.space_group_name_H-M   'P 1'
#
loop_
_entity.id
_entity.type
_entity.pdbx_description
1 polymer ?
#
loop_
_entity_poly.entity_id
_entity_poly.type
_entity_poly.pdbx_seq_one_letter_code
_entity_poly.pdbx_strand_id
1 'polypeptide(L)'
;MIRLFFLLFFIFDLGAETKVFVLGSGTPNPDPERGGSSYLIMVNKTPYLIDFGAGVVRNFAGLTSEWGGNLEIDTTSIEHAFLTHMHSDHTLGLSDLIITPWIMGKTESLKLHGPKELDLMAKNIIDAYDFDINYRINGTQPQNSTGYKYDFFEIYDGYVYQNEEIRLEAFKNSHGDLEKSFGFVVTTSDLKIVFSGDTAPSEKLIKKSKGADILIHEVFSEAGFLKKTPDWQIYHAAHHTSPEQLGSIANTIKPKKLVLSHILYWGATESQIKMEVAKYYDGDIEVATDLLRIH
;
A
#
# COMPACT_ATOMS: atom_id res chain seq x y z
N MET A 1 12.05 40.78 -19.16
CA MET A 1 12.07 39.32 -19.22
C MET A 1 10.78 38.79 -18.59
N ILE A 2 9.83 38.43 -19.45
CA ILE A 2 8.51 37.89 -19.02
C ILE A 2 8.73 36.39 -18.74
N ARG A 3 8.62 35.98 -17.48
CA ARG A 3 8.60 34.54 -17.12
C ARG A 3 7.21 34.02 -17.47
N LEU A 4 7.13 33.25 -18.55
CA LEU A 4 5.95 32.50 -18.92
C LEU A 4 5.83 31.34 -17.90
N PHE A 5 4.85 31.42 -16.99
CA PHE A 5 4.41 30.28 -16.18
C PHE A 5 3.56 29.38 -17.08
N PHE A 6 4.13 28.25 -17.51
CA PHE A 6 3.33 27.16 -18.07
C PHE A 6 2.53 26.53 -16.93
N LEU A 7 1.25 26.85 -16.82
CA LEU A 7 0.29 26.01 -16.08
C LEU A 7 0.10 24.73 -16.90
N LEU A 8 0.73 23.66 -16.47
CA LEU A 8 0.40 22.30 -16.93
C LEU A 8 -0.99 21.97 -16.40
N PHE A 9 -2.01 22.12 -17.24
CA PHE A 9 -3.33 21.54 -17.00
C PHE A 9 -3.22 20.04 -17.23
N PHE A 10 -3.40 19.26 -16.17
CA PHE A 10 -3.50 17.81 -16.29
C PHE A 10 -4.93 17.49 -16.74
N ILE A 11 -5.04 16.86 -17.89
CA ILE A 11 -6.31 16.34 -18.42
C ILE A 11 -6.36 14.87 -17.96
N PHE A 12 -7.06 14.60 -16.85
CA PHE A 12 -7.47 13.24 -16.55
C PHE A 12 -8.60 12.82 -17.49
N ASP A 13 -8.65 11.54 -17.83
CA ASP A 13 -9.81 10.96 -18.53
C ASP A 13 -11.06 11.15 -17.65
N LEU A 14 -11.99 12.00 -18.09
CA LEU A 14 -13.22 12.36 -17.35
C LEU A 14 -14.20 11.19 -17.17
N GLY A 15 -13.90 10.02 -17.71
CA GLY A 15 -14.71 8.79 -17.60
C GLY A 15 -14.03 7.67 -16.82
N ALA A 16 -12.85 7.89 -16.23
CA ALA A 16 -12.14 6.85 -15.51
C ALA A 16 -12.87 6.44 -14.21
N GLU A 17 -13.06 5.13 -14.04
CA GLU A 17 -13.59 4.54 -12.80
C GLU A 17 -12.43 4.06 -11.94
N THR A 18 -12.34 4.59 -10.72
CA THR A 18 -11.34 4.14 -9.73
C THR A 18 -11.99 3.13 -8.79
N LYS A 19 -11.32 1.99 -8.59
CA LYS A 19 -11.70 0.99 -7.57
C LYS A 19 -10.54 0.80 -6.60
N VAL A 20 -10.83 0.64 -5.32
CA VAL A 20 -9.82 0.49 -4.27
C VAL A 20 -10.12 -0.77 -3.47
N PHE A 21 -9.11 -1.64 -3.34
CA PHE A 21 -9.22 -2.89 -2.60
C PHE A 21 -8.10 -3.00 -1.57
N VAL A 22 -8.41 -3.64 -0.45
CA VAL A 22 -7.41 -4.14 0.49
C VAL A 22 -7.01 -5.53 0.02
N LEU A 23 -5.74 -5.76 -0.34
CA LEU A 23 -5.23 -7.09 -0.62
C LEU A 23 -4.74 -7.77 0.65
N GLY A 24 -4.12 -7.02 1.56
CA GLY A 24 -3.68 -7.51 2.85
C GLY A 24 -3.85 -6.44 3.92
N SER A 25 -4.53 -6.77 4.99
CA SER A 25 -4.87 -5.87 6.10
C SER A 25 -4.04 -6.12 7.36
N GLY A 26 -3.11 -7.09 7.29
CA GLY A 26 -2.33 -7.58 8.43
C GLY A 26 -1.12 -6.71 8.78
N THR A 27 -0.42 -7.16 9.81
CA THR A 27 0.76 -6.58 10.43
C THR A 27 1.85 -7.68 10.50
N PRO A 28 3.02 -7.49 11.15
CA PRO A 28 4.00 -8.57 11.31
C PRO A 28 3.47 -9.81 12.07
N ASN A 29 2.31 -9.72 12.72
CA ASN A 29 1.71 -10.87 13.40
C ASN A 29 1.17 -11.86 12.36
N PRO A 30 1.47 -13.16 12.49
CA PRO A 30 1.08 -14.18 11.51
C PRO A 30 -0.40 -14.57 11.68
N ASP A 31 -1.32 -13.65 11.42
CA ASP A 31 -2.76 -13.91 11.40
C ASP A 31 -3.09 -14.67 10.11
N PRO A 32 -3.68 -15.87 10.18
CA PRO A 32 -3.99 -16.67 8.99
C PRO A 32 -5.09 -16.07 8.12
N GLU A 33 -5.89 -15.15 8.64
CA GLU A 33 -6.99 -14.48 7.93
C GLU A 33 -6.57 -13.15 7.29
N ARG A 34 -5.29 -12.71 7.51
CA ARG A 34 -4.81 -11.38 7.09
C ARG A 34 -3.45 -11.46 6.46
N GLY A 35 -3.38 -11.26 5.15
CA GLY A 35 -2.12 -11.06 4.44
C GLY A 35 -1.38 -9.81 4.93
N GLY A 36 -0.08 -9.74 4.66
CA GLY A 36 0.71 -8.55 4.97
C GLY A 36 0.21 -7.31 4.22
N SER A 37 0.48 -6.14 4.76
CA SER A 37 -0.01 -4.85 4.26
C SER A 37 0.15 -4.75 2.74
N SER A 38 -0.97 -4.59 2.04
CA SER A 38 -0.98 -4.40 0.58
C SER A 38 -2.35 -3.91 0.09
N TYR A 39 -2.34 -3.02 -0.89
CA TYR A 39 -3.53 -2.41 -1.44
C TYR A 39 -3.47 -2.35 -2.95
N LEU A 40 -4.64 -2.45 -3.60
CA LEU A 40 -4.79 -2.31 -5.03
C LEU A 40 -5.65 -1.08 -5.35
N ILE A 41 -5.13 -0.23 -6.22
CA ILE A 41 -5.87 0.84 -6.86
C ILE A 41 -6.02 0.44 -8.32
N MET A 42 -7.25 0.28 -8.76
CA MET A 42 -7.57 0.05 -10.16
C MET A 42 -8.09 1.35 -10.76
N VAL A 43 -7.44 1.85 -11.80
CA VAL A 43 -7.99 2.93 -12.62
C VAL A 43 -8.32 2.34 -13.99
N ASN A 44 -9.59 2.31 -14.35
CA ASN A 44 -10.07 1.52 -15.49
C ASN A 44 -9.65 0.04 -15.39
N LYS A 45 -8.65 -0.37 -16.18
CA LYS A 45 -8.10 -1.74 -16.18
C LYS A 45 -6.63 -1.77 -15.73
N THR A 46 -6.06 -0.65 -15.29
CA THR A 46 -4.66 -0.56 -14.88
C THR A 46 -4.53 -0.72 -13.37
N PRO A 47 -3.83 -1.75 -12.88
CA PRO A 47 -3.59 -1.98 -11.46
C PRO A 47 -2.33 -1.25 -10.97
N TYR A 48 -2.44 -0.59 -9.82
CA TYR A 48 -1.34 0.02 -9.07
C TYR A 48 -1.31 -0.56 -7.66
N LEU A 49 -0.18 -1.10 -7.23
CA LEU A 49 -0.03 -1.67 -5.89
C LEU A 49 0.60 -0.64 -4.94
N ILE A 50 0.07 -0.58 -3.72
CA ILE A 50 0.70 0.07 -2.58
C ILE A 50 1.04 -1.01 -1.57
N ASP A 51 2.31 -1.16 -1.28
CA ASP A 51 2.91 -2.24 -0.51
C ASP A 51 2.65 -3.64 -1.11
N PHE A 52 3.45 -4.58 -0.70
CA PHE A 52 3.40 -5.95 -1.20
C PHE A 52 3.82 -6.94 -0.10
N GLY A 53 3.05 -6.92 1.00
CA GLY A 53 3.19 -7.88 2.08
C GLY A 53 2.90 -9.31 1.64
N ALA A 54 3.11 -10.26 2.55
CA ALA A 54 2.90 -11.69 2.28
C ALA A 54 1.46 -11.95 1.81
N GLY A 55 1.31 -12.70 0.72
CA GLY A 55 -0.01 -13.07 0.16
C GLY A 55 -0.54 -12.13 -0.92
N VAL A 56 0.14 -11.02 -1.23
CA VAL A 56 -0.31 -10.00 -2.19
C VAL A 56 -0.75 -10.58 -3.54
N VAL A 57 0.04 -11.47 -4.14
CA VAL A 57 -0.28 -12.05 -5.46
C VAL A 57 -1.49 -12.97 -5.40
N ARG A 58 -1.62 -13.78 -4.34
CA ARG A 58 -2.77 -14.69 -4.16
C ARG A 58 -4.06 -13.91 -3.93
N ASN A 59 -4.01 -12.87 -3.12
CA ASN A 59 -5.17 -12.04 -2.85
C ASN A 59 -5.53 -11.19 -4.07
N PHE A 60 -4.55 -10.71 -4.83
CA PHE A 60 -4.83 -10.09 -6.13
C PHE A 60 -5.51 -11.09 -7.09
N ALA A 61 -4.98 -12.30 -7.22
CA ALA A 61 -5.59 -13.35 -8.05
C ALA A 61 -7.05 -13.62 -7.64
N GLY A 62 -7.35 -13.67 -6.33
CA GLY A 62 -8.71 -13.85 -5.81
C GLY A 62 -9.72 -12.78 -6.24
N LEU A 63 -9.26 -11.59 -6.67
CA LEU A 63 -10.12 -10.54 -7.24
C LEU A 63 -10.37 -10.73 -8.74
N THR A 64 -9.57 -11.53 -9.43
CA THR A 64 -9.65 -11.71 -10.88
C THR A 64 -10.73 -12.73 -11.27
N SER A 65 -11.30 -12.58 -12.46
CA SER A 65 -12.34 -13.48 -12.98
C SER A 65 -11.86 -14.92 -13.16
N GLU A 66 -10.57 -15.14 -13.38
CA GLU A 66 -9.96 -16.48 -13.48
C GLU A 66 -10.15 -17.30 -12.19
N TRP A 67 -10.12 -16.64 -11.03
CA TRP A 67 -10.24 -17.29 -9.71
C TRP A 67 -11.55 -16.96 -8.98
N GLY A 68 -12.56 -16.51 -9.74
CA GLY A 68 -13.92 -16.30 -9.22
C GLY A 68 -14.22 -14.89 -8.71
N GLY A 69 -13.27 -13.96 -8.85
CA GLY A 69 -13.48 -12.53 -8.63
C GLY A 69 -14.19 -11.84 -9.80
N ASN A 70 -14.26 -10.50 -9.74
CA ASN A 70 -15.01 -9.70 -10.71
C ASN A 70 -14.14 -8.80 -11.59
N LEU A 71 -12.81 -8.82 -11.42
CA LEU A 71 -11.90 -8.00 -12.22
C LEU A 71 -11.52 -8.75 -13.50
N GLU A 72 -11.75 -8.10 -14.65
CA GLU A 72 -11.35 -8.61 -15.98
C GLU A 72 -9.88 -8.31 -16.28
N ILE A 73 -9.00 -8.68 -15.36
CA ILE A 73 -7.54 -8.60 -15.44
C ILE A 73 -6.95 -9.88 -14.86
N ASP A 74 -5.67 -10.10 -15.06
CA ASP A 74 -4.93 -11.21 -14.46
C ASP A 74 -3.67 -10.71 -13.75
N THR A 75 -2.93 -11.60 -13.10
CA THR A 75 -1.73 -11.26 -12.34
C THR A 75 -0.60 -10.71 -13.20
N THR A 76 -0.59 -10.96 -14.52
CA THR A 76 0.43 -10.47 -15.46
C THR A 76 0.29 -8.97 -15.71
N SER A 77 -0.89 -8.38 -15.43
CA SER A 77 -1.17 -6.96 -15.64
C SER A 77 -0.50 -6.02 -14.61
N ILE A 78 0.04 -6.56 -13.51
CA ILE A 78 0.70 -5.74 -12.48
C ILE A 78 2.01 -5.18 -13.01
N GLU A 79 2.06 -3.86 -13.28
CA GLU A 79 3.27 -3.20 -13.75
C GLU A 79 3.90 -2.29 -12.70
N HIS A 80 3.11 -1.65 -11.83
CA HIS A 80 3.58 -0.66 -10.86
C HIS A 80 3.33 -1.09 -9.43
N ALA A 81 4.38 -1.06 -8.59
CA ALA A 81 4.29 -1.32 -7.17
C ALA A 81 5.09 -0.26 -6.39
N PHE A 82 4.44 0.34 -5.38
CA PHE A 82 4.96 1.43 -4.57
C PHE A 82 5.10 0.95 -3.13
N LEU A 83 6.27 1.13 -2.54
CA LEU A 83 6.56 0.71 -1.17
C LEU A 83 6.60 1.89 -0.21
N THR A 84 5.84 1.80 0.90
CA THR A 84 5.86 2.80 1.96
C THR A 84 7.18 2.78 2.73
N HIS A 85 7.66 1.60 3.14
CA HIS A 85 8.90 1.40 3.89
C HIS A 85 9.35 -0.07 3.89
N MET A 86 10.53 -0.34 4.43
CA MET A 86 11.22 -1.63 4.29
C MET A 86 10.88 -2.68 5.36
N HIS A 87 9.85 -2.51 6.20
CA HIS A 87 9.47 -3.57 7.13
C HIS A 87 8.96 -4.82 6.41
N SER A 88 9.12 -5.96 7.06
CA SER A 88 8.90 -7.27 6.43
C SER A 88 7.44 -7.51 6.04
N ASP A 89 6.51 -7.05 6.83
CA ASP A 89 5.06 -7.19 6.56
C ASP A 89 4.56 -6.33 5.39
N HIS A 90 5.39 -5.40 4.89
CA HIS A 90 5.16 -4.65 3.66
C HIS A 90 5.94 -5.21 2.45
N THR A 91 6.92 -6.11 2.68
CA THR A 91 7.87 -6.54 1.63
C THR A 91 7.94 -8.04 1.36
N LEU A 92 7.44 -8.90 2.26
CA LEU A 92 7.59 -10.37 2.17
C LEU A 92 6.97 -10.97 0.89
N GLY A 93 6.01 -10.32 0.25
CA GLY A 93 5.42 -10.75 -1.01
C GLY A 93 6.23 -10.37 -2.26
N LEU A 94 7.35 -9.64 -2.13
CA LEU A 94 8.12 -9.17 -3.29
C LEU A 94 8.62 -10.31 -4.18
N SER A 95 9.09 -11.40 -3.60
CA SER A 95 9.56 -12.55 -4.37
C SER A 95 8.42 -13.19 -5.18
N ASP A 96 7.25 -13.32 -4.58
CA ASP A 96 6.05 -13.81 -5.25
C ASP A 96 5.60 -12.86 -6.36
N LEU A 97 5.64 -11.53 -6.11
CA LEU A 97 5.28 -10.49 -7.06
C LEU A 97 6.20 -10.42 -8.29
N ILE A 98 7.49 -10.74 -8.12
CA ILE A 98 8.46 -10.81 -9.23
C ILE A 98 8.30 -12.11 -10.02
N ILE A 99 8.21 -13.25 -9.34
CA ILE A 99 8.36 -14.57 -9.95
C ILE A 99 7.02 -15.11 -10.46
N THR A 100 5.94 -15.05 -9.69
CA THR A 100 4.68 -15.71 -10.06
C THR A 100 4.02 -15.10 -11.30
N PRO A 101 3.88 -13.77 -11.46
CA PRO A 101 3.33 -13.19 -12.69
C PRO A 101 4.18 -13.53 -13.92
N TRP A 102 5.51 -13.57 -13.79
CA TRP A 102 6.39 -14.01 -14.87
C TRP A 102 6.13 -15.46 -15.28
N ILE A 103 5.98 -16.39 -14.31
CA ILE A 103 5.63 -17.80 -14.59
C ILE A 103 4.29 -17.87 -15.32
N MET A 104 3.35 -17.00 -14.99
CA MET A 104 2.02 -16.91 -15.65
C MET A 104 2.06 -16.23 -17.02
N GLY A 105 3.23 -15.78 -17.49
CA GLY A 105 3.42 -15.26 -18.84
C GLY A 105 3.65 -13.76 -18.95
N LYS A 106 3.80 -13.03 -17.83
CA LYS A 106 4.17 -11.61 -17.87
C LYS A 106 5.47 -11.42 -18.66
N THR A 107 5.52 -10.43 -19.55
CA THR A 107 6.67 -10.10 -20.37
C THR A 107 7.34 -8.78 -19.98
N GLU A 108 6.56 -7.85 -19.42
CA GLU A 108 7.03 -6.53 -19.02
C GLU A 108 7.74 -6.56 -17.66
N SER A 109 8.78 -5.73 -17.50
CA SER A 109 9.45 -5.56 -16.21
C SER A 109 8.52 -4.93 -15.17
N LEU A 110 8.69 -5.32 -13.91
CA LEU A 110 7.99 -4.70 -12.79
C LEU A 110 8.63 -3.35 -12.45
N LYS A 111 7.86 -2.28 -12.43
CA LYS A 111 8.30 -0.94 -12.02
C LYS A 111 8.15 -0.81 -10.50
N LEU A 112 9.27 -0.91 -9.80
CA LEU A 112 9.36 -0.83 -8.34
C LEU A 112 9.71 0.59 -7.91
N HIS A 113 8.83 1.19 -7.13
CA HIS A 113 9.03 2.51 -6.55
C HIS A 113 9.16 2.38 -5.02
N GLY A 114 10.28 2.77 -4.44
CA GLY A 114 10.47 2.59 -3.00
C GLY A 114 11.76 3.19 -2.47
N PRO A 115 12.04 3.02 -1.16
CA PRO A 115 13.33 3.35 -0.58
C PRO A 115 14.47 2.64 -1.30
N LYS A 116 15.66 3.24 -1.29
CA LYS A 116 16.83 2.72 -2.01
C LYS A 116 17.16 1.25 -1.70
N GLU A 117 16.90 0.81 -0.49
CA GLU A 117 17.15 -0.55 0.00
C GLU A 117 16.31 -1.60 -0.75
N LEU A 118 15.19 -1.19 -1.35
CA LEU A 118 14.31 -2.06 -2.16
C LEU A 118 15.03 -2.57 -3.42
N ASP A 119 15.87 -1.77 -4.05
CA ASP A 119 16.67 -2.18 -5.22
C ASP A 119 17.59 -3.36 -4.89
N LEU A 120 18.29 -3.27 -3.76
CA LEU A 120 19.17 -4.36 -3.29
C LEU A 120 18.36 -5.61 -2.93
N MET A 121 17.18 -5.45 -2.30
CA MET A 121 16.30 -6.57 -1.97
C MET A 121 15.83 -7.28 -3.24
N ALA A 122 15.30 -6.55 -4.22
CA ALA A 122 14.82 -7.11 -5.48
C ALA A 122 15.93 -7.83 -6.26
N LYS A 123 17.13 -7.22 -6.33
CA LYS A 123 18.30 -7.86 -6.93
C LYS A 123 18.65 -9.18 -6.25
N ASN A 124 18.74 -9.22 -4.92
CA ASN A 124 19.10 -10.42 -4.18
C ASN A 124 18.02 -11.51 -4.30
N ILE A 125 16.74 -11.15 -4.43
CA ILE A 125 15.65 -12.09 -4.71
C ILE A 125 15.87 -12.75 -6.07
N ILE A 126 16.14 -11.99 -7.12
CA ILE A 126 16.40 -12.54 -8.46
C ILE A 126 17.63 -13.44 -8.44
N ASP A 127 18.72 -13.02 -7.78
CA ASP A 127 19.93 -13.82 -7.62
C ASP A 127 19.63 -15.15 -6.87
N ALA A 128 18.76 -15.12 -5.85
CA ALA A 128 18.36 -16.31 -5.10
C ALA A 128 17.52 -17.30 -5.94
N TYR A 129 16.73 -16.79 -6.90
CA TYR A 129 15.94 -17.60 -7.85
C TYR A 129 16.66 -17.92 -9.16
N ASP A 130 17.94 -17.58 -9.29
CA ASP A 130 18.72 -17.79 -10.54
C ASP A 130 18.61 -19.22 -11.08
N PHE A 131 18.66 -20.23 -10.21
CA PHE A 131 18.49 -21.63 -10.62
C PHE A 131 17.13 -21.88 -11.28
N ASP A 132 16.03 -21.44 -10.68
CA ASP A 132 14.67 -21.66 -11.21
C ASP A 132 14.44 -20.86 -12.49
N ILE A 133 14.93 -19.61 -12.52
CA ILE A 133 14.85 -18.71 -13.68
C ILE A 133 15.56 -19.34 -14.88
N ASN A 134 16.83 -19.75 -14.71
CA ASN A 134 17.61 -20.38 -15.76
C ASN A 134 17.03 -21.70 -16.22
N TYR A 135 16.54 -22.53 -15.30
CA TYR A 135 15.88 -23.80 -15.63
C TYR A 135 14.64 -23.59 -16.50
N ARG A 136 13.81 -22.58 -16.21
CA ARG A 136 12.60 -22.28 -16.98
C ARG A 136 12.91 -21.67 -18.34
N ILE A 137 13.90 -20.77 -18.44
CA ILE A 137 14.27 -20.14 -19.72
C ILE A 137 14.97 -21.14 -20.67
N ASN A 138 15.89 -21.94 -20.15
CA ASN A 138 16.76 -22.81 -20.96
C ASN A 138 16.31 -24.27 -21.01
N GLY A 139 15.27 -24.63 -20.27
CA GLY A 139 14.70 -25.97 -20.22
C GLY A 139 13.56 -26.17 -21.22
N THR A 140 12.57 -26.97 -20.82
CA THR A 140 11.42 -27.32 -21.67
C THR A 140 10.21 -26.40 -21.53
N GLN A 141 10.23 -25.48 -20.56
CA GLN A 141 9.18 -24.48 -20.36
C GLN A 141 9.46 -23.28 -21.27
N PRO A 142 8.47 -22.82 -22.08
CA PRO A 142 8.67 -21.70 -23.00
C PRO A 142 8.57 -20.34 -22.27
N GLN A 143 9.45 -20.11 -21.29
CA GLN A 143 9.46 -18.85 -20.55
C GLN A 143 10.29 -17.76 -21.26
N ASN A 144 9.79 -16.51 -21.15
CA ASN A 144 10.51 -15.33 -21.63
C ASN A 144 11.65 -14.93 -20.68
N SER A 145 12.60 -14.12 -21.18
CA SER A 145 13.77 -13.67 -20.43
C SER A 145 13.64 -12.25 -19.87
N THR A 146 12.43 -11.71 -19.78
CA THR A 146 12.18 -10.29 -19.44
C THR A 146 11.24 -10.09 -18.26
N GLY A 147 10.15 -10.83 -18.15
CA GLY A 147 9.08 -10.55 -17.21
C GLY A 147 9.40 -10.72 -15.71
N TYR A 148 10.53 -11.36 -15.37
CA TYR A 148 11.06 -11.42 -14.00
C TYR A 148 11.96 -10.24 -13.66
N LYS A 149 12.25 -9.35 -14.61
CA LYS A 149 13.07 -8.16 -14.39
C LYS A 149 12.25 -7.05 -13.75
N TYR A 150 12.97 -6.07 -13.20
CA TYR A 150 12.36 -4.87 -12.64
C TYR A 150 13.13 -3.62 -13.08
N ASP A 151 12.43 -2.50 -13.07
CA ASP A 151 12.99 -1.16 -13.16
C ASP A 151 12.78 -0.48 -11.81
N PHE A 152 13.85 0.09 -11.22
CA PHE A 152 13.77 0.69 -9.90
C PHE A 152 13.72 2.21 -9.96
N PHE A 153 12.85 2.79 -9.14
CA PHE A 153 12.68 4.24 -8.95
C PHE A 153 12.74 4.57 -7.46
N GLU A 154 13.83 5.25 -7.04
CA GLU A 154 13.97 5.66 -5.65
C GLU A 154 12.94 6.74 -5.29
N ILE A 155 12.15 6.51 -4.23
CA ILE A 155 11.26 7.51 -3.68
C ILE A 155 11.92 8.33 -2.58
N TYR A 156 11.48 9.57 -2.47
CA TYR A 156 11.91 10.54 -1.46
C TYR A 156 10.73 11.45 -1.10
N ASP A 157 10.89 12.27 -0.07
CA ASP A 157 9.86 13.22 0.34
C ASP A 157 9.50 14.21 -0.78
N GLY A 158 8.27 14.13 -1.27
CA GLY A 158 7.79 14.91 -2.42
C GLY A 158 8.00 14.24 -3.79
N TYR A 159 8.47 12.96 -3.82
CA TYR A 159 8.49 12.17 -5.04
C TYR A 159 7.10 12.11 -5.68
N VAL A 160 7.02 12.26 -6.99
CA VAL A 160 5.78 12.17 -7.75
C VAL A 160 5.94 11.19 -8.91
N TYR A 161 5.10 10.15 -8.92
CA TYR A 161 4.78 9.39 -10.13
C TYR A 161 3.50 9.92 -10.74
N GLN A 162 3.45 10.04 -12.05
CA GLN A 162 2.27 10.52 -12.74
C GLN A 162 2.19 10.02 -14.17
N ASN A 163 0.99 9.65 -14.57
CA ASN A 163 0.58 9.39 -15.95
C ASN A 163 -0.80 10.00 -16.21
N GLU A 164 -1.50 9.57 -17.28
CA GLU A 164 -2.82 10.08 -17.66
C GLU A 164 -3.93 9.64 -16.69
N GLU A 165 -3.75 8.55 -15.95
CA GLU A 165 -4.77 7.95 -15.09
C GLU A 165 -4.62 8.35 -13.62
N ILE A 166 -3.37 8.46 -13.14
CA ILE A 166 -3.07 8.57 -11.71
C ILE A 166 -1.92 9.52 -11.45
N ARG A 167 -2.03 10.29 -10.35
CA ARG A 167 -0.93 11.00 -9.73
C ARG A 167 -0.72 10.47 -8.31
N LEU A 168 0.46 9.92 -8.05
CA LEU A 168 0.88 9.46 -6.73
C LEU A 168 2.00 10.36 -6.21
N GLU A 169 1.82 10.90 -5.01
CA GLU A 169 2.83 11.72 -4.33
C GLU A 169 3.20 11.09 -3.00
N ALA A 170 4.51 10.79 -2.83
CA ALA A 170 5.05 10.33 -1.56
C ALA A 170 5.30 11.51 -0.61
N PHE A 171 5.01 11.32 0.67
CA PHE A 171 5.38 12.25 1.73
C PHE A 171 6.00 11.49 2.90
N LYS A 172 7.06 12.05 3.46
CA LYS A 172 7.72 11.47 4.64
C LYS A 172 6.76 11.50 5.82
N ASN A 173 6.59 10.36 6.49
CA ASN A 173 5.84 10.23 7.73
C ASN A 173 6.76 10.06 8.96
N SER A 174 6.23 9.71 10.13
CA SER A 174 6.96 9.57 11.39
C SER A 174 6.86 8.14 11.88
N HIS A 175 7.90 7.34 11.66
CA HIS A 175 7.91 5.93 12.04
C HIS A 175 9.17 5.60 12.86
N GLY A 176 9.20 6.11 14.09
CA GLY A 176 10.34 5.96 14.98
C GLY A 176 11.66 6.42 14.36
N ASP A 177 12.67 5.55 14.45
CA ASP A 177 14.01 5.79 13.89
C ASP A 177 14.14 5.45 12.40
N LEU A 178 13.05 4.97 11.76
CA LEU A 178 13.08 4.60 10.36
C LEU A 178 12.97 5.87 9.47
N GLU A 179 14.14 6.36 9.02
CA GLU A 179 14.21 7.62 8.26
C GLU A 179 13.45 7.58 6.93
N LYS A 180 13.40 6.41 6.27
CA LYS A 180 12.77 6.22 4.97
C LYS A 180 11.44 5.51 5.13
N SER A 181 10.46 6.20 5.71
CA SER A 181 9.08 5.78 5.79
C SER A 181 8.17 6.85 5.19
N PHE A 182 7.22 6.44 4.35
CA PHE A 182 6.40 7.31 3.53
C PHE A 182 4.93 6.95 3.64
N GLY A 183 4.08 7.97 3.54
CA GLY A 183 2.69 7.83 3.14
C GLY A 183 2.52 8.27 1.69
N PHE A 184 1.37 7.96 1.11
CA PHE A 184 1.06 8.31 -0.28
C PHE A 184 -0.24 9.09 -0.39
N VAL A 185 -0.24 10.11 -1.22
CA VAL A 185 -1.46 10.74 -1.74
C VAL A 185 -1.64 10.28 -3.18
N VAL A 186 -2.74 9.62 -3.43
CA VAL A 186 -3.13 9.18 -4.77
C VAL A 186 -4.31 10.00 -5.24
N THR A 187 -4.20 10.57 -6.43
CA THR A 187 -5.25 11.38 -7.06
C THR A 187 -5.53 10.79 -8.44
N THR A 188 -6.78 10.47 -8.67
CA THR A 188 -7.34 10.07 -9.95
C THR A 188 -8.33 11.13 -10.44
N SER A 189 -9.05 10.89 -11.52
CA SER A 189 -10.07 11.83 -12.01
C SER A 189 -11.25 12.01 -11.04
N ASP A 190 -11.55 10.97 -10.24
CA ASP A 190 -12.75 10.87 -9.39
C ASP A 190 -12.47 10.78 -7.89
N LEU A 191 -11.23 10.42 -7.48
CA LEU A 191 -10.88 10.20 -6.07
C LEU A 191 -9.56 10.84 -5.64
N LYS A 192 -9.53 11.25 -4.37
CA LYS A 192 -8.31 11.51 -3.62
C LYS A 192 -8.21 10.50 -2.46
N ILE A 193 -7.25 9.61 -2.53
CA ILE A 193 -6.99 8.55 -1.56
C ILE A 193 -5.69 8.85 -0.83
N VAL A 194 -5.67 8.67 0.48
CA VAL A 194 -4.43 8.83 1.26
C VAL A 194 -4.16 7.55 2.02
N PHE A 195 -2.94 7.03 1.86
CA PHE A 195 -2.38 5.93 2.62
C PHE A 195 -1.40 6.49 3.65
N SER A 196 -1.64 6.22 4.93
CA SER A 196 -0.74 6.71 5.99
C SER A 196 0.65 6.05 5.90
N GLY A 197 0.74 4.79 5.44
CA GLY A 197 1.81 3.90 5.83
C GLY A 197 1.82 3.75 7.36
N ASP A 198 2.87 3.19 7.93
CA ASP A 198 3.05 3.12 9.36
C ASP A 198 3.57 4.45 9.90
N THR A 199 2.88 5.02 10.89
CA THR A 199 3.24 6.36 11.37
C THR A 199 2.70 6.67 12.77
N ALA A 200 3.50 7.30 13.59
CA ALA A 200 3.00 8.15 14.67
C ALA A 200 2.33 9.41 14.07
N PRO A 201 1.54 10.17 14.84
CA PRO A 201 0.87 11.37 14.34
C PRO A 201 1.82 12.33 13.61
N SER A 202 1.45 12.75 12.40
CA SER A 202 2.27 13.57 11.53
C SER A 202 1.48 14.79 11.01
N GLU A 203 2.00 16.00 11.26
CA GLU A 203 1.43 17.23 10.69
C GLU A 203 1.46 17.21 9.16
N LYS A 204 2.47 16.57 8.58
CA LYS A 204 2.58 16.44 7.14
C LYS A 204 1.46 15.58 6.57
N LEU A 205 1.16 14.43 7.22
CA LEU A 205 0.02 13.60 6.87
C LEU A 205 -1.28 14.41 6.90
N ILE A 206 -1.55 15.11 8.00
CA ILE A 206 -2.75 15.96 8.14
C ILE A 206 -2.84 16.99 7.02
N LYS A 207 -1.74 17.68 6.71
CA LYS A 207 -1.69 18.67 5.64
C LYS A 207 -1.96 18.06 4.26
N LYS A 208 -1.35 16.91 3.95
CA LYS A 208 -1.49 16.22 2.67
C LYS A 208 -2.87 15.59 2.49
N SER A 209 -3.49 15.17 3.59
CA SER A 209 -4.80 14.50 3.58
C SER A 209 -6.00 15.45 3.48
N LYS A 210 -5.80 16.77 3.52
CA LYS A 210 -6.92 17.71 3.33
C LYS A 210 -7.69 17.45 2.04
N GLY A 211 -9.02 17.31 2.16
CA GLY A 211 -9.90 17.01 1.05
C GLY A 211 -9.79 15.56 0.54
N ALA A 212 -9.28 14.63 1.35
CA ALA A 212 -9.30 13.23 1.01
C ALA A 212 -10.73 12.69 0.97
N ASP A 213 -11.03 11.90 -0.07
CA ASP A 213 -12.27 11.11 -0.12
C ASP A 213 -12.11 9.89 0.80
N ILE A 214 -10.95 9.23 0.74
CA ILE A 214 -10.64 8.05 1.52
C ILE A 214 -9.31 8.28 2.25
N LEU A 215 -9.32 8.07 3.58
CA LEU A 215 -8.10 7.99 4.39
C LEU A 215 -7.96 6.56 4.89
N ILE A 216 -6.94 5.85 4.40
CA ILE A 216 -6.55 4.53 4.88
C ILE A 216 -5.43 4.73 5.88
N HIS A 217 -5.68 4.38 7.15
CA HIS A 217 -4.77 4.70 8.25
C HIS A 217 -4.58 3.50 9.18
N GLU A 218 -3.35 3.33 9.64
CA GLU A 218 -3.01 2.36 10.66
C GLU A 218 -3.51 2.81 12.05
N VAL A 219 -3.69 1.86 12.96
CA VAL A 219 -4.06 2.15 14.34
C VAL A 219 -3.73 0.97 15.26
N PHE A 220 -3.38 1.24 16.49
CA PHE A 220 -3.27 0.19 17.51
C PHE A 220 -4.46 0.18 18.48
N SER A 221 -4.73 -1.01 19.09
CA SER A 221 -5.68 -1.11 20.19
C SER A 221 -5.17 -0.40 21.45
N GLU A 222 -5.92 0.55 21.96
CA GLU A 222 -5.63 1.22 23.24
C GLU A 222 -5.62 0.21 24.40
N ALA A 223 -6.64 -0.66 24.45
CA ALA A 223 -6.73 -1.70 25.49
C ALA A 223 -5.56 -2.69 25.43
N GLY A 224 -5.09 -3.03 24.23
CA GLY A 224 -3.92 -3.86 24.03
C GLY A 224 -2.62 -3.16 24.38
N PHE A 225 -2.49 -1.90 24.00
CA PHE A 225 -1.33 -1.05 24.30
C PHE A 225 -1.08 -0.91 25.81
N LEU A 226 -2.12 -0.67 26.59
CA LEU A 226 -2.03 -0.54 28.05
C LEU A 226 -1.53 -1.81 28.77
N LYS A 227 -1.60 -2.96 28.11
CA LYS A 227 -1.07 -4.23 28.63
C LYS A 227 0.41 -4.48 28.28
N LYS A 228 1.01 -3.64 27.42
CA LYS A 228 2.41 -3.76 27.04
C LYS A 228 3.32 -3.28 28.16
N THR A 229 4.58 -3.79 28.16
CA THR A 229 5.61 -3.26 29.07
C THR A 229 5.94 -1.80 28.73
N PRO A 230 6.48 -1.00 29.67
CA PRO A 230 6.82 0.39 29.40
C PRO A 230 7.69 0.60 28.16
N ASP A 231 8.70 -0.26 27.92
CA ASP A 231 9.58 -0.17 26.74
C ASP A 231 8.81 -0.35 25.44
N TRP A 232 7.88 -1.33 25.41
CA TRP A 232 7.01 -1.53 24.25
C TRP A 232 6.00 -0.39 24.05
N GLN A 233 5.52 0.21 25.13
CA GLN A 233 4.65 1.40 25.02
C GLN A 233 5.43 2.58 24.42
N ILE A 234 6.66 2.82 24.85
CA ILE A 234 7.53 3.86 24.26
C ILE A 234 7.76 3.58 22.79
N TYR A 235 8.11 2.34 22.42
CA TYR A 235 8.34 1.94 21.05
C TYR A 235 7.10 2.19 20.18
N HIS A 236 5.93 1.63 20.57
CA HIS A 236 4.73 1.73 19.73
C HIS A 236 4.20 3.17 19.65
N ALA A 237 4.30 3.96 20.70
CA ALA A 237 3.90 5.38 20.65
C ALA A 237 4.77 6.22 19.70
N ALA A 238 6.04 5.83 19.49
CA ALA A 238 6.93 6.50 18.55
C ALA A 238 6.71 6.05 17.09
N HIS A 239 6.09 4.90 16.88
CA HIS A 239 5.98 4.27 15.56
C HIS A 239 4.56 4.24 15.00
N HIS A 240 3.54 4.29 15.85
CA HIS A 240 2.15 4.03 15.48
C HIS A 240 1.18 5.01 16.12
N THR A 241 -0.06 5.02 15.63
CA THR A 241 -1.09 5.98 16.02
C THR A 241 -2.14 5.34 16.94
N SER A 242 -2.48 6.03 18.05
CA SER A 242 -3.55 5.61 18.96
C SER A 242 -4.95 5.96 18.41
N PRO A 243 -6.03 5.32 18.93
CA PRO A 243 -7.41 5.66 18.57
C PRO A 243 -7.76 7.14 18.81
N GLU A 244 -7.31 7.72 19.92
CA GLU A 244 -7.52 9.14 20.23
C GLU A 244 -6.83 10.06 19.23
N GLN A 245 -5.56 9.78 18.93
CA GLN A 245 -4.77 10.53 17.95
C GLN A 245 -5.38 10.42 16.56
N LEU A 246 -5.78 9.20 16.13
CA LEU A 246 -6.43 8.99 14.84
C LEU A 246 -7.77 9.74 14.75
N GLY A 247 -8.58 9.70 15.81
CA GLY A 247 -9.83 10.45 15.88
C GLY A 247 -9.60 11.96 15.73
N SER A 248 -8.57 12.52 16.38
CA SER A 248 -8.18 13.93 16.24
C SER A 248 -7.72 14.27 14.82
N ILE A 249 -6.93 13.38 14.20
CA ILE A 249 -6.49 13.50 12.81
C ILE A 249 -7.71 13.51 11.88
N ALA A 250 -8.60 12.53 12.02
CA ALA A 250 -9.79 12.39 11.19
C ALA A 250 -10.75 13.59 11.35
N ASN A 251 -10.95 14.11 12.56
CA ASN A 251 -11.74 15.33 12.78
C ASN A 251 -11.14 16.58 12.10
N THR A 252 -9.81 16.63 11.97
CA THR A 252 -9.13 17.75 11.30
C THR A 252 -9.24 17.62 9.77
N ILE A 253 -9.11 16.42 9.24
CA ILE A 253 -9.10 16.11 7.79
C ILE A 253 -10.52 16.05 7.25
N LYS A 254 -11.44 15.41 7.99
CA LYS A 254 -12.82 15.10 7.61
C LYS A 254 -12.89 14.32 6.28
N PRO A 255 -12.24 13.15 6.21
CA PRO A 255 -12.35 12.32 5.02
C PRO A 255 -13.81 11.86 4.86
N LYS A 256 -14.25 11.58 3.62
CA LYS A 256 -15.57 11.00 3.40
C LYS A 256 -15.67 9.59 3.98
N LYS A 257 -14.55 8.85 3.97
CA LYS A 257 -14.42 7.52 4.58
C LYS A 257 -13.06 7.39 5.27
N LEU A 258 -13.05 6.94 6.53
CA LEU A 258 -11.87 6.51 7.26
C LEU A 258 -11.81 4.99 7.26
N VAL A 259 -10.74 4.41 6.71
CA VAL A 259 -10.51 2.97 6.69
C VAL A 259 -9.39 2.64 7.68
N LEU A 260 -9.70 1.84 8.69
CA LEU A 260 -8.73 1.34 9.66
C LEU A 260 -8.06 0.10 9.06
N SER A 261 -6.77 0.15 8.81
CA SER A 261 -5.99 -0.94 8.25
C SER A 261 -4.67 -1.08 9.00
N HIS A 262 -3.90 -2.13 8.74
CA HIS A 262 -2.67 -2.39 9.48
C HIS A 262 -2.88 -2.24 11.00
N ILE A 263 -3.89 -2.96 11.52
CA ILE A 263 -4.33 -2.80 12.90
C ILE A 263 -3.50 -3.67 13.83
N LEU A 264 -2.87 -3.04 14.81
CA LEU A 264 -2.20 -3.73 15.90
C LEU A 264 -3.23 -4.13 16.97
N TYR A 265 -3.92 -5.25 16.74
CA TYR A 265 -5.06 -5.69 17.57
C TYR A 265 -4.69 -6.04 19.01
N TRP A 266 -3.58 -6.74 19.24
CA TRP A 266 -3.12 -7.24 20.55
C TRP A 266 -4.22 -7.88 21.41
N GLY A 267 -5.06 -8.67 20.76
CA GLY A 267 -6.18 -9.39 21.38
C GLY A 267 -7.50 -8.62 21.39
N ALA A 268 -7.57 -7.42 20.84
CA ALA A 268 -8.84 -6.75 20.58
C ALA A 268 -9.53 -7.33 19.33
N THR A 269 -10.84 -7.18 19.24
CA THR A 269 -11.63 -7.52 18.06
C THR A 269 -11.79 -6.32 17.14
N GLU A 270 -12.18 -6.52 15.88
CA GLU A 270 -12.51 -5.43 14.93
C GLU A 270 -13.54 -4.45 15.52
N SER A 271 -14.60 -4.99 16.13
CA SER A 271 -15.64 -4.16 16.76
C SER A 271 -15.08 -3.31 17.90
N GLN A 272 -14.14 -3.84 18.68
CA GLN A 272 -13.49 -3.09 19.76
C GLN A 272 -12.63 -1.96 19.21
N ILE A 273 -11.81 -2.21 18.18
CA ILE A 273 -11.01 -1.17 17.51
C ILE A 273 -11.90 -0.08 16.95
N LYS A 274 -12.96 -0.46 16.22
CA LYS A 274 -13.93 0.51 15.69
C LYS A 274 -14.54 1.35 16.79
N MET A 275 -14.93 0.75 17.92
CA MET A 275 -15.46 1.46 19.07
C MET A 275 -14.43 2.36 19.74
N GLU A 276 -13.15 1.94 19.83
CA GLU A 276 -12.07 2.76 20.37
C GLU A 276 -11.90 4.06 19.57
N VAL A 277 -11.86 3.97 18.23
CA VAL A 277 -11.76 5.16 17.35
C VAL A 277 -13.05 6.00 17.36
N ALA A 278 -14.22 5.36 17.38
CA ALA A 278 -15.52 6.03 17.37
C ALA A 278 -15.82 6.85 18.64
N LYS A 279 -15.05 6.68 19.71
CA LYS A 279 -15.11 7.60 20.88
C LYS A 279 -14.64 9.01 20.52
N TYR A 280 -13.78 9.14 19.51
CA TYR A 280 -13.06 10.38 19.17
C TYR A 280 -13.41 10.90 17.77
N TYR A 281 -14.10 10.10 16.93
CA TYR A 281 -14.51 10.49 15.58
C TYR A 281 -15.87 9.87 15.24
N ASP A 282 -16.80 10.72 14.79
CA ASP A 282 -18.19 10.36 14.49
C ASP A 282 -18.49 10.20 12.98
N GLY A 283 -17.47 10.28 12.12
CA GLY A 283 -17.61 10.07 10.67
C GLY A 283 -17.73 8.62 10.27
N ASP A 284 -17.70 8.36 8.96
CA ASP A 284 -17.76 7.00 8.41
C ASP A 284 -16.45 6.25 8.68
N ILE A 285 -16.52 5.17 9.47
CA ILE A 285 -15.39 4.31 9.84
C ILE A 285 -15.64 2.89 9.32
N GLU A 286 -14.70 2.38 8.52
CA GLU A 286 -14.67 0.99 8.05
C GLU A 286 -13.40 0.28 8.55
N VAL A 287 -13.51 -0.98 8.96
CA VAL A 287 -12.37 -1.81 9.33
C VAL A 287 -11.96 -2.64 8.15
N ALA A 288 -10.70 -2.55 7.75
CA ALA A 288 -10.17 -3.32 6.63
C ALA A 288 -10.10 -4.81 6.94
N THR A 289 -10.53 -5.61 5.97
CA THR A 289 -10.31 -7.05 5.88
C THR A 289 -9.69 -7.36 4.52
N ASP A 290 -9.05 -8.52 4.40
CA ASP A 290 -8.51 -8.95 3.11
C ASP A 290 -9.63 -9.05 2.07
N LEU A 291 -9.33 -8.65 0.84
CA LEU A 291 -10.25 -8.59 -0.32
C LEU A 291 -11.41 -7.59 -0.16
N LEU A 292 -11.42 -6.75 0.87
CA LEU A 292 -12.42 -5.70 1.01
C LEU A 292 -12.32 -4.72 -0.17
N ARG A 293 -13.44 -4.48 -0.85
CA ARG A 293 -13.58 -3.35 -1.76
C ARG A 293 -14.00 -2.11 -0.98
N ILE A 294 -13.13 -1.10 -0.93
CA ILE A 294 -13.36 0.17 -0.23
C ILE A 294 -14.21 1.12 -1.10
N HIS A 295 -13.98 1.08 -2.42
CA HIS A 295 -14.66 1.93 -3.43
C HIS A 295 -14.87 1.17 -4.73
#